data_a767f23aa1f3afa99b9eb1e99cb0cfdb
#
_entry.id   a767f23aa1f3afa99b9eb1e99cb0cfdb
#
_cell.length_a   1.000
_cell.length_b   1.000
_cell.length_c   1.000
_cell.angle_alpha   90.00
_cell.angle_beta   90.00
_cell.angle_gamma   90.00
#
_symmetry.space_group_name_H-M   'P 1'
#
loop_
_entity.id
_entity.type
_entity.pdbx_description
1 polymer ?
#
loop_
_entity_poly.entity_id
_entity_poly.type
_entity_poly.pdbx_seq_one_letter_code
_entity_poly.pdbx_strand_id
1 'polypeptide(L)'
;NQLQKLHRHPHVIIGTPGRLLDHCRRHSLDLSGVRRVIVDEADQMLQAGFLEDVDTLIGLTPKRRQLLFFSATVPDKIKGLAKKHMQSPLVLNILEGQTIALENIEQRIYMMTEEQKLPKLCQMLTDMNPYLAIVFCNTKEWTSLLAGKLIAKGFNIGELHGDMSQSRRNQVLRDFAKAKTQILVATD
;
A
#
# COMPACT_ATOMS: atom_id res chain seq x y z
N ASN A 1 -6.82 -23.99 -2.80
CA ASN A 1 -6.16 -23.35 -3.95
C ASN A 1 -4.69 -22.90 -3.64
N GLN A 2 -4.41 -22.17 -2.52
CA GLN A 2 -3.03 -21.78 -2.14
C GLN A 2 -2.21 -23.01 -1.73
N LEU A 3 -2.72 -23.89 -0.90
CA LEU A 3 -2.06 -25.13 -0.47
C LEU A 3 -1.61 -25.99 -1.67
N GLN A 4 -2.49 -26.19 -2.65
CA GLN A 4 -2.16 -26.96 -3.86
C GLN A 4 -1.01 -26.35 -4.65
N LYS A 5 -0.92 -25.00 -4.67
CA LYS A 5 0.20 -24.30 -5.34
C LYS A 5 1.51 -24.45 -4.56
N LEU A 6 1.46 -24.39 -3.23
CA LEU A 6 2.64 -24.57 -2.38
C LEU A 6 3.20 -25.99 -2.47
N HIS A 7 2.33 -27.01 -2.53
CA HIS A 7 2.75 -28.41 -2.73
C HIS A 7 3.51 -28.68 -4.06
N ARG A 8 3.42 -27.76 -5.02
CA ARG A 8 4.18 -27.83 -6.28
C ARG A 8 5.59 -27.26 -6.18
N HIS A 9 6.05 -26.90 -4.97
CA HIS A 9 7.37 -26.32 -4.72
C HIS A 9 7.70 -25.13 -5.64
N PRO A 10 6.93 -24.04 -5.61
CA PRO A 10 7.15 -22.91 -6.50
C PRO A 10 8.53 -22.28 -6.26
N HIS A 11 9.19 -21.82 -7.32
CA HIS A 11 10.51 -21.18 -7.24
C HIS A 11 10.43 -19.78 -6.60
N VAL A 12 9.29 -19.10 -6.69
CA VAL A 12 9.06 -17.76 -6.13
C VAL A 12 7.74 -17.77 -5.35
N ILE A 13 7.79 -17.25 -4.14
CA ILE A 13 6.62 -17.08 -3.28
C ILE A 13 6.50 -15.61 -2.94
N ILE A 14 5.33 -15.05 -3.17
CA ILE A 14 5.00 -13.65 -2.86
C ILE A 14 3.79 -13.65 -1.92
N GLY A 15 3.88 -12.93 -0.83
CA GLY A 15 2.80 -12.83 0.14
C GLY A 15 3.03 -11.75 1.17
N THR A 16 1.96 -11.42 1.89
CA THR A 16 2.04 -10.56 3.07
C THR A 16 2.65 -11.32 4.26
N PRO A 17 3.35 -10.63 5.19
CA PRO A 17 4.03 -11.29 6.31
C PRO A 17 3.14 -12.24 7.09
N GLY A 18 1.98 -11.78 7.57
CA GLY A 18 1.06 -12.60 8.35
C GLY A 18 0.57 -13.85 7.61
N ARG A 19 0.35 -13.75 6.26
CA ARG A 19 -0.08 -14.92 5.49
C ARG A 19 1.04 -15.95 5.30
N LEU A 20 2.25 -15.49 5.09
CA LEU A 20 3.41 -16.39 4.99
C LEU A 20 3.66 -17.10 6.32
N LEU A 21 3.59 -16.38 7.45
CA LEU A 21 3.70 -16.97 8.79
C LEU A 21 2.61 -17.99 9.09
N ASP A 22 1.35 -17.74 8.70
CA ASP A 22 0.27 -18.71 8.83
C ASP A 22 0.60 -20.03 8.11
N HIS A 23 1.13 -19.94 6.90
CA HIS A 23 1.57 -21.12 6.14
C HIS A 23 2.77 -21.83 6.77
N CYS A 24 3.73 -21.09 7.34
CA CYS A 24 4.86 -21.67 8.06
C CYS A 24 4.39 -22.40 9.35
N ARG A 25 3.52 -21.77 10.14
CA ARG A 25 2.94 -22.37 11.36
C ARG A 25 2.15 -23.64 11.08
N ARG A 26 1.48 -23.72 9.93
CA ARG A 26 0.74 -24.90 9.46
C ARG A 26 1.61 -25.92 8.76
N HIS A 27 2.92 -25.74 8.73
CA HIS A 27 3.88 -26.60 8.01
C HIS A 27 3.53 -26.80 6.53
N SER A 28 2.79 -25.88 5.94
CA SER A 28 2.44 -25.87 4.50
C SER A 28 3.41 -25.06 3.66
N LEU A 29 4.35 -24.37 4.30
CA LEU A 29 5.44 -23.63 3.68
C LEU A 29 6.73 -23.86 4.48
N ASP A 30 7.74 -24.39 3.80
CA ASP A 30 9.10 -24.54 4.33
C ASP A 30 10.00 -23.47 3.69
N LEU A 31 10.67 -22.67 4.54
CA LEU A 31 11.60 -21.63 4.11
C LEU A 31 13.07 -22.04 4.24
N SER A 32 13.35 -23.29 4.66
CA SER A 32 14.72 -23.76 4.89
C SER A 32 15.60 -23.78 3.65
N GLY A 33 15.02 -23.84 2.45
CA GLY A 33 15.71 -23.81 1.18
C GLY A 33 15.81 -22.43 0.51
N VAL A 34 15.33 -21.36 1.17
CA VAL A 34 15.29 -20.01 0.59
C VAL A 34 16.69 -19.43 0.46
N ARG A 35 17.02 -18.98 -0.75
CA ARG A 35 18.32 -18.37 -1.08
C ARG A 35 18.26 -16.85 -1.17
N ARG A 36 17.09 -16.28 -1.44
CA ARG A 36 16.85 -14.83 -1.56
C ARG A 36 15.58 -14.45 -0.85
N VAL A 37 15.66 -13.40 -0.05
CA VAL A 37 14.51 -12.77 0.60
C VAL A 37 14.47 -11.33 0.15
N ILE A 38 13.30 -10.89 -0.27
CA ILE A 38 13.05 -9.51 -0.66
C ILE A 38 11.95 -8.99 0.24
N VAL A 39 12.23 -7.90 0.93
CA VAL A 39 11.25 -7.12 1.70
C VAL A 39 11.03 -5.84 0.92
N ASP A 40 9.85 -5.71 0.36
CA ASP A 40 9.44 -4.54 -0.42
C ASP A 40 8.50 -3.67 0.41
N GLU A 41 8.55 -2.34 0.22
CA GLU A 41 7.79 -1.36 1.00
C GLU A 41 7.98 -1.55 2.52
N ALA A 42 9.23 -1.70 2.98
CA ALA A 42 9.53 -2.01 4.38
C ALA A 42 9.00 -0.95 5.37
N ASP A 43 8.95 0.32 4.98
CA ASP A 43 8.37 1.40 5.78
C ASP A 43 6.84 1.26 5.92
N GLN A 44 6.14 0.81 4.89
CA GLN A 44 4.72 0.51 4.96
C GLN A 44 4.46 -0.70 5.89
N MET A 45 5.31 -1.72 5.84
CA MET A 45 5.22 -2.85 6.75
C MET A 45 5.45 -2.43 8.21
N LEU A 46 6.34 -1.46 8.46
CA LEU A 46 6.55 -0.87 9.78
C LEU A 46 5.30 -0.12 10.26
N GLN A 47 4.71 0.72 9.41
CA GLN A 47 3.49 1.48 9.73
C GLN A 47 2.30 0.56 10.02
N ALA A 48 2.16 -0.51 9.26
CA ALA A 48 1.13 -1.52 9.43
C ALA A 48 1.37 -2.48 10.62
N GLY A 49 2.50 -2.35 11.35
CA GLY A 49 2.82 -3.17 12.52
C GLY A 49 3.37 -4.56 12.19
N PHE A 50 3.76 -4.85 10.95
CA PHE A 50 4.23 -6.17 10.51
C PHE A 50 5.74 -6.39 10.70
N LEU A 51 6.48 -5.48 11.35
CA LEU A 51 7.93 -5.58 11.44
C LEU A 51 8.39 -6.84 12.20
N GLU A 52 7.68 -7.23 13.26
CA GLU A 52 7.95 -8.45 14.04
C GLU A 52 7.69 -9.72 13.22
N ASP A 53 6.64 -9.70 12.41
CA ASP A 53 6.33 -10.80 11.49
C ASP A 53 7.43 -10.95 10.43
N VAL A 54 7.92 -9.84 9.89
CA VAL A 54 9.04 -9.81 8.93
C VAL A 54 10.31 -10.35 9.58
N ASP A 55 10.63 -9.90 10.80
CA ASP A 55 11.78 -10.39 11.58
C ASP A 55 11.72 -11.91 11.78
N THR A 56 10.55 -12.41 12.18
CA THR A 56 10.31 -13.85 12.35
C THR A 56 10.50 -14.62 11.05
N LEU A 57 9.90 -14.16 9.94
CA LEU A 57 10.04 -14.80 8.62
C LEU A 57 11.49 -14.86 8.16
N ILE A 58 12.23 -13.76 8.32
CA ILE A 58 13.65 -13.73 7.99
C ILE A 58 14.43 -14.75 8.86
N GLY A 59 14.07 -14.86 10.14
CA GLY A 59 14.66 -15.83 11.07
C GLY A 59 14.43 -17.30 10.67
N LEU A 60 13.33 -17.61 9.99
CA LEU A 60 13.01 -18.94 9.47
C LEU A 60 13.78 -19.32 8.20
N THR A 61 14.48 -18.39 7.59
CA THR A 61 15.29 -18.65 6.39
C THR A 61 16.75 -18.94 6.74
N PRO A 62 17.53 -19.65 5.88
CA PRO A 62 18.92 -19.93 6.14
C PRO A 62 19.77 -18.67 6.37
N LYS A 63 20.77 -18.73 7.25
CA LYS A 63 21.68 -17.59 7.48
C LYS A 63 22.44 -17.19 6.20
N ARG A 64 22.81 -18.16 5.38
CA ARG A 64 23.49 -17.94 4.09
C ARG A 64 22.45 -17.69 2.98
N ARG A 65 21.89 -16.50 2.97
CA ARG A 65 20.95 -16.02 1.94
C ARG A 65 21.32 -14.60 1.50
N GLN A 66 20.83 -14.21 0.36
CA GLN A 66 20.79 -12.81 -0.04
C GLN A 66 19.53 -12.17 0.56
N LEU A 67 19.68 -11.05 1.23
CA LEU A 67 18.55 -10.29 1.80
C LEU A 67 18.56 -8.89 1.20
N LEU A 68 17.42 -8.48 0.66
CA LEU A 68 17.24 -7.17 0.04
C LEU A 68 16.06 -6.46 0.71
N PHE A 69 16.26 -5.20 1.07
CA PHE A 69 15.21 -4.31 1.54
C PHE A 69 15.01 -3.19 0.55
N PHE A 70 13.76 -2.99 0.16
CA PHE A 70 13.32 -1.83 -0.61
C PHE A 70 12.38 -1.00 0.24
N SER A 71 12.59 0.32 0.29
CA SER A 71 11.80 1.23 1.12
C SER A 71 11.94 2.65 0.59
N ALA A 72 10.87 3.42 0.61
CA ALA A 72 10.92 4.85 0.28
C ALA A 72 11.63 5.65 1.39
N THR A 73 11.45 5.24 2.65
CA THR A 73 12.12 5.81 3.82
C THR A 73 12.82 4.72 4.62
N VAL A 74 13.90 5.08 5.36
CA VAL A 74 14.67 4.12 6.15
C VAL A 74 14.71 4.57 7.63
N PRO A 75 13.61 4.46 8.37
CA PRO A 75 13.56 4.74 9.80
C PRO A 75 14.49 3.83 10.62
N ASP A 76 14.83 4.25 11.85
CA ASP A 76 15.80 3.52 12.69
C ASP A 76 15.39 2.08 13.01
N LYS A 77 14.09 1.79 13.07
CA LYS A 77 13.58 0.42 13.24
C LYS A 77 13.95 -0.48 12.04
N ILE A 78 13.87 0.03 10.83
CA ILE A 78 14.27 -0.70 9.61
C ILE A 78 15.80 -0.85 9.57
N LYS A 79 16.56 0.19 9.94
CA LYS A 79 18.02 0.08 10.10
C LYS A 79 18.39 -0.99 11.12
N GLY A 80 17.65 -1.05 12.23
CA GLY A 80 17.82 -2.07 13.29
C GLY A 80 17.62 -3.47 12.76
N LEU A 81 16.52 -3.69 12.01
CA LEU A 81 16.23 -4.99 11.39
C LEU A 81 17.32 -5.38 10.37
N ALA A 82 17.75 -4.45 9.54
CA ALA A 82 18.84 -4.68 8.60
C ALA A 82 20.14 -5.06 9.32
N LYS A 83 20.53 -4.32 10.37
CA LYS A 83 21.72 -4.64 11.18
C LYS A 83 21.66 -6.03 11.82
N LYS A 84 20.47 -6.46 12.26
CA LYS A 84 20.27 -7.78 12.87
C LYS A 84 20.51 -8.92 11.89
N HIS A 85 20.12 -8.76 10.63
CA HIS A 85 20.05 -9.85 9.65
C HIS A 85 21.04 -9.75 8.48
N MET A 86 21.69 -8.60 8.30
CA MET A 86 22.63 -8.36 7.22
C MET A 86 24.05 -8.13 7.78
N GLN A 87 25.05 -8.64 7.07
CA GLN A 87 26.46 -8.37 7.35
C GLN A 87 27.00 -7.43 6.28
N SER A 88 27.47 -6.23 6.69
CA SER A 88 28.00 -5.21 5.78
C SER A 88 27.09 -4.94 4.57
N PRO A 89 25.83 -4.54 4.78
CA PRO A 89 24.91 -4.33 3.66
C PRO A 89 25.39 -3.19 2.75
N LEU A 90 25.25 -3.39 1.43
CA LEU A 90 25.38 -2.31 0.48
C LEU A 90 24.12 -1.44 0.57
N VAL A 91 24.30 -0.16 0.85
CA VAL A 91 23.22 0.83 0.86
C VAL A 91 23.24 1.59 -0.45
N LEU A 92 22.15 1.52 -1.21
CA LEU A 92 21.95 2.27 -2.44
C LEU A 92 20.86 3.31 -2.20
N ASN A 93 21.26 4.58 -2.22
CA ASN A 93 20.32 5.69 -2.14
C ASN A 93 20.14 6.28 -3.55
N ILE A 94 19.00 6.00 -4.16
CA ILE A 94 18.69 6.44 -5.53
C ILE A 94 18.26 7.92 -5.55
N LEU A 95 17.89 8.47 -4.38
CA LEU A 95 17.35 9.83 -4.25
C LEU A 95 18.43 10.89 -3.96
N GLU A 96 19.69 10.49 -3.70
CA GLU A 96 20.78 11.45 -3.52
C GLU A 96 21.05 12.20 -4.83
N GLY A 97 20.64 13.45 -4.86
CA GLY A 97 20.86 14.37 -6.00
C GLY A 97 19.69 14.50 -6.98
N GLN A 98 18.61 13.76 -6.81
CA GLN A 98 17.35 14.04 -7.51
C GLN A 98 16.35 14.64 -6.53
N THR A 99 16.14 15.93 -6.61
CA THR A 99 14.86 16.52 -6.17
C THR A 99 13.80 15.79 -7.01
N ILE A 100 13.19 14.73 -6.46
CA ILE A 100 12.08 14.07 -7.14
C ILE A 100 11.14 15.18 -7.52
N ALA A 101 10.76 15.20 -8.78
CA ALA A 101 10.04 16.27 -9.44
C ALA A 101 8.74 16.66 -8.72
N LEU A 102 8.86 17.22 -7.51
CA LEU A 102 7.83 18.06 -6.88
C LEU A 102 7.51 19.28 -7.78
N GLU A 103 8.42 19.62 -8.69
CA GLU A 103 8.24 20.69 -9.67
C GLU A 103 6.99 20.50 -10.54
N ASN A 104 6.55 19.26 -10.78
CA ASN A 104 5.34 18.96 -11.54
C ASN A 104 4.10 18.69 -10.66
N ILE A 105 4.22 18.82 -9.32
CA ILE A 105 3.13 18.57 -8.38
C ILE A 105 2.84 19.88 -7.64
N GLU A 106 1.71 20.50 -7.96
CA GLU A 106 1.23 21.63 -7.19
C GLU A 106 0.57 21.15 -5.90
N GLN A 107 1.07 21.61 -4.76
CA GLN A 107 0.52 21.30 -3.44
C GLN A 107 -0.14 22.52 -2.84
N ARG A 108 -1.38 22.37 -2.38
CA ARG A 108 -2.17 23.43 -1.73
C ARG A 108 -2.73 22.94 -0.41
N ILE A 109 -2.61 23.75 0.63
CA ILE A 109 -3.17 23.50 1.95
C ILE A 109 -4.30 24.49 2.20
N TYR A 110 -5.46 24.01 2.62
CA TYR A 110 -6.62 24.81 2.93
C TYR A 110 -6.97 24.64 4.41
N MET A 111 -6.84 25.70 5.20
CA MET A 111 -7.26 25.76 6.61
C MET A 111 -8.74 26.08 6.67
N MET A 112 -9.56 25.18 7.23
CA MET A 112 -11.01 25.33 7.26
C MET A 112 -11.65 24.47 8.37
N THR A 113 -12.91 24.80 8.73
CA THR A 113 -13.72 23.98 9.65
C THR A 113 -14.29 22.74 8.94
N GLU A 114 -14.74 21.75 9.70
CA GLU A 114 -15.38 20.54 9.14
C GLU A 114 -16.58 20.86 8.24
N GLU A 115 -17.38 21.85 8.63
CA GLU A 115 -18.57 22.26 7.88
C GLU A 115 -18.23 22.86 6.51
N GLN A 116 -17.07 23.47 6.38
CA GLN A 116 -16.58 24.10 5.14
C GLN A 116 -15.96 23.10 4.16
N LYS A 117 -15.55 21.91 4.62
CA LYS A 117 -14.83 20.95 3.79
C LYS A 117 -15.63 20.49 2.58
N LEU A 118 -16.87 20.05 2.77
CA LEU A 118 -17.70 19.56 1.67
C LEU A 118 -18.05 20.66 0.65
N PRO A 119 -18.53 21.86 1.04
CA PRO A 119 -18.73 22.94 0.09
C PRO A 119 -17.46 23.29 -0.70
N LYS A 120 -16.33 23.39 -0.01
CA LYS A 120 -15.05 23.72 -0.66
C LYS A 120 -14.59 22.63 -1.63
N LEU A 121 -14.71 21.35 -1.24
CA LEU A 121 -14.40 20.24 -2.14
C LEU A 121 -15.27 20.27 -3.40
N CYS A 122 -16.58 20.49 -3.26
CA CYS A 122 -17.48 20.60 -4.42
C CYS A 122 -17.09 21.77 -5.33
N GLN A 123 -16.79 22.92 -4.74
CA GLN A 123 -16.32 24.08 -5.49
C GLN A 123 -15.04 23.73 -6.28
N MET A 124 -14.04 23.15 -5.60
CA MET A 124 -12.77 22.76 -6.24
C MET A 124 -12.97 21.76 -7.38
N LEU A 125 -13.79 20.73 -7.17
CA LEU A 125 -14.09 19.73 -8.21
C LEU A 125 -14.80 20.37 -9.42
N THR A 126 -15.68 21.35 -9.18
CA THR A 126 -16.36 22.08 -10.25
C THR A 126 -15.42 23.01 -10.99
N ASP A 127 -14.62 23.81 -10.26
CA ASP A 127 -13.75 24.85 -10.84
C ASP A 127 -12.56 24.21 -11.60
N MET A 128 -11.99 23.14 -11.04
CA MET A 128 -10.84 22.46 -11.64
C MET A 128 -11.26 21.50 -12.77
N ASN A 129 -12.47 20.97 -12.72
CA ASN A 129 -13.01 19.95 -13.64
C ASN A 129 -11.94 18.90 -14.02
N PRO A 130 -11.37 18.18 -13.03
CA PRO A 130 -10.24 17.29 -13.29
C PRO A 130 -10.65 16.14 -14.22
N TYR A 131 -9.74 15.72 -15.10
CA TYR A 131 -9.95 14.51 -15.90
C TYR A 131 -10.17 13.28 -15.02
N LEU A 132 -9.32 13.09 -14.01
CA LEU A 132 -9.46 12.12 -12.95
C LEU A 132 -9.09 12.76 -11.61
N ALA A 133 -9.81 12.43 -10.55
CA ALA A 133 -9.49 12.86 -9.19
C ALA A 133 -9.61 11.70 -8.18
N ILE A 134 -8.76 11.72 -7.16
CA ILE A 134 -8.88 10.82 -6.02
C ILE A 134 -9.08 11.67 -4.78
N VAL A 135 -10.07 11.32 -3.96
CA VAL A 135 -10.36 11.93 -2.68
C VAL A 135 -10.16 10.90 -1.59
N PHE A 136 -9.11 11.06 -0.78
CA PHE A 136 -8.86 10.17 0.34
C PHE A 136 -9.64 10.60 1.58
N CYS A 137 -10.23 9.62 2.27
CA CYS A 137 -10.93 9.75 3.53
C CYS A 137 -10.26 8.91 4.61
N ASN A 138 -10.28 9.36 5.85
CA ASN A 138 -9.64 8.67 6.96
C ASN A 138 -10.36 7.36 7.37
N THR A 139 -11.66 7.24 7.11
CA THR A 139 -12.44 6.06 7.47
C THR A 139 -13.39 5.64 6.35
N LYS A 140 -13.77 4.35 6.35
CA LYS A 140 -14.72 3.78 5.39
C LYS A 140 -16.11 4.42 5.49
N GLU A 141 -16.54 4.77 6.71
CA GLU A 141 -17.83 5.41 6.97
C GLU A 141 -17.87 6.80 6.31
N TRP A 142 -16.78 7.56 6.45
CA TRP A 142 -16.65 8.86 5.79
C TRP A 142 -16.55 8.73 4.28
N THR A 143 -15.91 7.67 3.77
CA THR A 143 -15.83 7.39 2.33
C THR A 143 -17.23 7.20 1.74
N SER A 144 -18.04 6.33 2.34
CA SER A 144 -19.41 6.08 1.89
C SER A 144 -20.31 7.33 2.01
N LEU A 145 -20.20 8.05 3.14
CA LEU A 145 -20.98 9.27 3.37
C LEU A 145 -20.63 10.35 2.34
N LEU A 146 -19.32 10.57 2.09
CA LEU A 146 -18.86 11.57 1.14
C LEU A 146 -19.24 11.18 -0.30
N ALA A 147 -19.05 9.93 -0.68
CA ALA A 147 -19.45 9.44 -1.99
C ALA A 147 -20.95 9.69 -2.24
N GLY A 148 -21.81 9.31 -1.30
CA GLY A 148 -23.25 9.58 -1.40
C GLY A 148 -23.59 11.07 -1.54
N LYS A 149 -22.95 11.96 -0.77
CA LYS A 149 -23.15 13.40 -0.85
C LYS A 149 -22.70 14.00 -2.20
N LEU A 150 -21.59 13.50 -2.76
CA LEU A 150 -21.09 13.97 -4.05
C LEU A 150 -21.95 13.44 -5.21
N ILE A 151 -22.44 12.20 -5.14
CA ILE A 151 -23.38 11.64 -6.12
C ILE A 151 -24.67 12.47 -6.14
N ALA A 152 -25.22 12.81 -4.96
CA ALA A 152 -26.42 13.64 -4.85
C ALA A 152 -26.23 15.05 -5.44
N LYS A 153 -25.00 15.51 -5.59
CA LYS A 153 -24.64 16.78 -6.26
C LYS A 153 -24.32 16.62 -7.76
N GLY A 154 -24.48 15.42 -8.31
CA GLY A 154 -24.32 15.16 -9.74
C GLY A 154 -22.91 14.79 -10.18
N PHE A 155 -21.96 14.56 -9.24
CA PHE A 155 -20.61 14.12 -9.60
C PHE A 155 -20.59 12.63 -9.98
N ASN A 156 -19.72 12.27 -10.92
CA ASN A 156 -19.50 10.87 -11.33
C ASN A 156 -18.46 10.22 -10.41
N ILE A 157 -18.95 9.48 -9.40
CA ILE A 157 -18.17 8.97 -8.27
C ILE A 157 -18.05 7.45 -8.31
N GLY A 158 -16.84 6.95 -8.03
CA GLY A 158 -16.57 5.59 -7.58
C GLY A 158 -16.18 5.60 -6.10
N GLU A 159 -16.63 4.60 -5.36
CA GLU A 159 -16.29 4.40 -3.94
C GLU A 159 -15.37 3.21 -3.80
N LEU A 160 -14.33 3.33 -2.92
CA LEU A 160 -13.36 2.25 -2.69
C LEU A 160 -12.93 2.20 -1.21
N HIS A 161 -13.25 1.10 -0.53
CA HIS A 161 -12.85 0.87 0.88
C HIS A 161 -12.79 -0.62 1.23
N GLY A 162 -12.27 -0.94 2.43
CA GLY A 162 -11.97 -2.31 2.85
C GLY A 162 -13.15 -3.27 2.94
N ASP A 163 -14.38 -2.79 3.20
CA ASP A 163 -15.57 -3.64 3.35
C ASP A 163 -16.15 -4.11 2.00
N MET A 164 -15.65 -3.59 0.91
CA MET A 164 -16.10 -4.01 -0.43
C MET A 164 -15.50 -5.37 -0.80
N SER A 165 -16.29 -6.21 -1.48
CA SER A 165 -15.78 -7.46 -2.07
C SER A 165 -14.65 -7.16 -3.07
N GLN A 166 -13.69 -8.08 -3.18
CA GLN A 166 -12.58 -7.93 -4.12
C GLN A 166 -13.03 -7.74 -5.57
N SER A 167 -14.10 -8.41 -5.97
CA SER A 167 -14.67 -8.27 -7.31
C SER A 167 -15.17 -6.85 -7.56
N ARG A 168 -15.88 -6.24 -6.58
CA ARG A 168 -16.39 -4.88 -6.69
C ARG A 168 -15.25 -3.86 -6.68
N ARG A 169 -14.24 -4.03 -5.82
CA ARG A 169 -13.04 -3.18 -5.82
C ARG A 169 -12.36 -3.19 -7.19
N ASN A 170 -12.14 -4.38 -7.76
CA ASN A 170 -11.53 -4.52 -9.08
C ASN A 170 -12.38 -3.87 -10.19
N GLN A 171 -13.70 -3.89 -10.05
CA GLN A 171 -14.59 -3.23 -11.02
C GLN A 171 -14.46 -1.71 -10.94
N VAL A 172 -14.52 -1.13 -9.73
CA VAL A 172 -14.39 0.32 -9.51
C VAL A 172 -13.04 0.83 -10.04
N LEU A 173 -11.94 0.11 -9.73
CA LEU A 173 -10.61 0.48 -10.23
C LEU A 173 -10.51 0.43 -11.76
N ARG A 174 -11.13 -0.58 -12.39
CA ARG A 174 -11.18 -0.67 -13.87
C ARG A 174 -11.98 0.48 -14.48
N ASP A 175 -13.10 0.85 -13.87
CA ASP A 175 -13.95 1.93 -14.37
C ASP A 175 -13.26 3.29 -14.19
N PHE A 176 -12.55 3.49 -13.08
CA PHE A 176 -11.72 4.67 -12.86
C PHE A 176 -10.55 4.74 -13.86
N ALA A 177 -9.80 3.64 -14.04
CA ALA A 177 -8.68 3.59 -14.99
C ALA A 177 -9.10 3.84 -16.44
N LYS A 178 -10.36 3.54 -16.79
CA LYS A 178 -10.94 3.82 -18.13
C LYS A 178 -11.68 5.16 -18.21
N ALA A 179 -11.55 6.00 -17.20
CA ALA A 179 -12.26 7.28 -17.06
C ALA A 179 -13.80 7.18 -17.21
N LYS A 180 -14.38 6.00 -16.94
CA LYS A 180 -15.85 5.84 -16.81
C LYS A 180 -16.35 6.46 -15.51
N THR A 181 -15.52 6.49 -14.50
CA THR A 181 -15.70 7.19 -13.22
C THR A 181 -14.65 8.28 -13.16
N GLN A 182 -15.07 9.52 -12.92
CA GLN A 182 -14.19 10.69 -12.89
C GLN A 182 -13.51 10.87 -11.53
N ILE A 183 -14.24 10.62 -10.45
CA ILE A 183 -13.77 10.86 -9.08
C ILE A 183 -13.83 9.56 -8.29
N LEU A 184 -12.72 9.16 -7.70
CA LEU A 184 -12.64 8.04 -6.80
C LEU A 184 -12.57 8.53 -5.36
N VAL A 185 -13.53 8.15 -4.51
CA VAL A 185 -13.51 8.41 -3.07
C VAL A 185 -13.03 7.13 -2.37
N ALA A 186 -11.92 7.19 -1.67
CA ALA A 186 -11.25 6.01 -1.13
C ALA A 186 -10.74 6.21 0.31
N THR A 187 -10.59 5.11 1.05
CA THR A 187 -9.68 5.05 2.21
C THR A 187 -8.28 4.67 1.76
N ASP A 188 -7.28 5.00 2.56
CA ASP A 188 -5.93 4.46 2.43
C ASP A 188 -5.93 2.92 2.51
#